data_740b197b9bf85b82829d790933030d17
#
_entry.id   740b197b9bf85b82829d790933030d17
#
_cell.length_a   1.000
_cell.length_b   1.000
_cell.length_c   1.000
_cell.angle_alpha   90.00
_cell.angle_beta   90.00
_cell.angle_gamma   90.00
#
_symmetry.space_group_name_H-M   'P 1'
#
loop_
_entity.id
_entity.type
_entity.pdbx_description
1 polymer ?
#
loop_
_entity_poly.entity_id
_entity_poly.type
_entity_poly.pdbx_seq_one_letter_code
_entity_poly.pdbx_strand_id
1 'polypeptide(L)'
;ETLGVILKPGQLPLEANAIISNVETIKRIVEAIEEDKPLIDKDITVGGRVQNPSIFLDVPIGLPISVFIEKAGGYINPHGEIVRGGPFTGRPAQENDPINKTTGGLLVAMPYPQEKEKVGILICECGAQEERLRQIADGMGAEVVSVQMCKRMKPDKNGRLRCELPGICPGQAEKVLKMKKDGAKAVITGTCQD
;
A
#
# COMPACT_ATOMS: atom_id res chain seq x y z
N GLU A 1 17.92 0.42 16.33
CA GLU A 1 19.39 0.66 16.26
C GLU A 1 19.77 2.03 16.85
N THR A 2 19.14 3.14 16.41
CA THR A 2 19.50 4.51 16.86
C THR A 2 19.45 4.69 18.38
N LEU A 3 18.54 4.03 19.06
CA LEU A 3 18.40 4.10 20.52
C LEU A 3 19.11 2.96 21.26
N GLY A 4 19.79 2.06 20.55
CA GLY A 4 20.43 0.88 21.13
C GLY A 4 19.48 -0.14 21.76
N VAL A 5 18.18 -0.03 21.47
CA VAL A 5 17.14 -0.92 21.99
C VAL A 5 16.67 -1.87 20.90
N ILE A 6 16.63 -3.16 21.21
CA ILE A 6 16.09 -4.20 20.33
C ILE A 6 14.69 -4.56 20.85
N LEU A 7 13.67 -4.29 20.01
CA LEU A 7 12.31 -4.70 20.28
C LEU A 7 12.11 -6.16 19.84
N LYS A 8 11.37 -6.92 20.63
CA LYS A 8 10.95 -8.28 20.24
C LYS A 8 9.84 -8.20 19.19
N PRO A 9 9.67 -9.22 18.35
CA PRO A 9 8.54 -9.30 17.43
C PRO A 9 7.20 -9.08 18.14
N GLY A 10 6.38 -8.18 17.58
CA GLY A 10 5.10 -7.78 18.16
C GLY A 10 5.14 -6.66 19.21
N GLN A 11 6.32 -6.25 19.66
CA GLN A 11 6.44 -5.08 20.53
C GLN A 11 6.34 -3.77 19.74
N LEU A 12 5.72 -2.77 20.36
CA LEU A 12 5.59 -1.43 19.75
C LEU A 12 6.75 -0.51 20.17
N PRO A 13 7.12 0.48 19.34
CA PRO A 13 8.15 1.47 19.69
C PRO A 13 7.93 2.17 21.03
N LEU A 14 6.67 2.32 21.43
CA LEU A 14 6.30 2.91 22.71
C LEU A 14 6.87 2.14 23.92
N GLU A 15 7.06 0.83 23.81
CA GLU A 15 7.69 0.01 24.86
C GLU A 15 9.19 0.33 25.05
N ALA A 16 9.79 0.97 24.05
CA ALA A 16 11.14 1.55 24.12
C ALA A 16 11.12 3.05 24.43
N ASN A 17 10.00 3.59 24.94
CA ASN A 17 9.78 5.04 25.16
C ASN A 17 10.03 5.88 23.91
N ALA A 18 9.73 5.33 22.72
CA ALA A 18 9.91 5.99 21.44
C ALA A 18 8.57 6.15 20.70
N ILE A 19 8.38 7.29 20.10
CA ILE A 19 7.28 7.56 19.17
C ILE A 19 7.86 7.71 17.77
N ILE A 20 7.36 6.91 16.83
CA ILE A 20 7.72 7.04 15.42
C ILE A 20 6.69 7.94 14.76
N SER A 21 7.15 9.00 14.12
CA SER A 21 6.30 9.92 13.38
C SER A 21 6.86 10.17 11.98
N ASN A 22 5.98 10.42 11.04
CA ASN A 22 6.37 10.84 9.70
C ASN A 22 6.98 12.25 9.76
N VAL A 23 8.05 12.49 9.00
CA VAL A 23 8.78 13.77 8.96
C VAL A 23 7.85 14.94 8.62
N GLU A 24 6.98 14.76 7.63
CA GLU A 24 6.01 15.80 7.27
C GLU A 24 5.03 16.09 8.42
N THR A 25 4.60 15.06 9.16
CA THR A 25 3.74 15.26 10.34
C THR A 25 4.43 16.17 11.36
N ILE A 26 5.72 15.97 11.61
CA ILE A 26 6.49 16.82 12.53
C ILE A 26 6.61 18.25 11.97
N LYS A 27 6.92 18.42 10.67
CA LYS A 27 6.93 19.72 10.02
C LYS A 27 5.60 20.47 10.26
N ARG A 28 4.47 19.83 9.99
CA ARG A 28 3.13 20.44 10.15
C ARG A 28 2.76 20.74 11.60
N ILE A 29 3.27 19.95 12.56
CA ILE A 29 3.10 20.27 13.99
C ILE A 29 3.85 21.55 14.34
N VAL A 30 5.09 21.69 13.88
CA VAL A 30 5.90 22.91 14.12
C VAL A 30 5.22 24.12 13.50
N GLU A 31 4.81 24.06 12.23
CA GLU A 31 4.09 25.13 11.55
C GLU A 31 2.80 25.53 12.31
N ALA A 32 2.06 24.54 12.84
CA ALA A 32 0.85 24.81 13.60
C ALA A 32 1.12 25.49 14.95
N ILE A 33 2.24 25.20 15.60
CA ILE A 33 2.57 25.74 16.93
C ILE A 33 3.27 27.10 16.80
N GLU A 34 4.20 27.25 15.86
CA GLU A 34 5.03 28.44 15.74
C GLU A 34 4.45 29.51 14.81
N GLU A 35 3.65 29.07 13.82
CA GLU A 35 3.12 29.97 12.77
C GLU A 35 1.59 30.07 12.77
N ASP A 36 0.90 29.39 13.71
CA ASP A 36 -0.56 29.26 13.73
C ASP A 36 -1.16 28.77 12.40
N LYS A 37 -0.36 28.03 11.60
CA LYS A 37 -0.75 27.56 10.29
C LYS A 37 -1.55 26.26 10.39
N PRO A 38 -2.83 26.22 9.97
CA PRO A 38 -3.59 24.99 9.94
C PRO A 38 -3.12 24.06 8.82
N LEU A 39 -3.42 22.76 8.93
CA LEU A 39 -3.11 21.77 7.89
C LEU A 39 -4.04 21.93 6.68
N ILE A 40 -3.67 22.80 5.76
CA ILE A 40 -4.40 23.09 4.51
C ILE A 40 -3.63 22.70 3.25
N ASP A 41 -2.39 22.34 3.40
CA ASP A 41 -1.49 21.93 2.31
C ASP A 41 -0.69 20.67 2.68
N LYS A 42 -0.05 20.07 1.68
CA LYS A 42 0.74 18.86 1.80
C LYS A 42 1.98 18.92 0.92
N ASP A 43 3.03 18.23 1.34
CA ASP A 43 4.16 17.92 0.47
C ASP A 43 3.88 16.56 -0.18
N ILE A 44 3.96 16.46 -1.51
CA ILE A 44 3.71 15.23 -2.24
C ILE A 44 4.86 14.90 -3.20
N THR A 45 5.16 13.63 -3.32
CA THR A 45 6.08 13.11 -4.34
C THR A 45 5.27 12.49 -5.47
N VAL A 46 5.60 12.83 -6.70
CA VAL A 46 5.01 12.21 -7.90
C VAL A 46 6.10 11.44 -8.62
N GLY A 47 5.87 10.16 -8.86
CA GLY A 47 6.86 9.29 -9.47
C GLY A 47 6.27 8.14 -10.26
N GLY A 48 7.14 7.22 -10.67
CA GLY A 48 6.79 6.10 -11.53
C GLY A 48 6.79 6.49 -13.00
N ARG A 49 5.76 6.10 -13.75
CA ARG A 49 5.68 6.32 -15.20
C ARG A 49 5.14 7.71 -15.53
N VAL A 50 5.84 8.74 -15.05
CA VAL A 50 5.67 10.15 -15.41
C VAL A 50 6.95 10.69 -16.03
N GLN A 51 6.84 11.69 -16.91
CA GLN A 51 7.99 12.21 -17.65
C GLN A 51 9.07 12.80 -16.73
N ASN A 52 8.66 13.59 -15.74
CA ASN A 52 9.54 14.30 -14.83
C ASN A 52 9.12 14.02 -13.37
N PRO A 53 9.59 12.91 -12.76
CA PRO A 53 9.35 12.66 -11.35
C PRO A 53 9.74 13.86 -10.50
N SER A 54 8.86 14.34 -9.63
CA SER A 54 9.01 15.62 -8.95
C SER A 54 8.46 15.58 -7.53
N ILE A 55 8.96 16.48 -6.69
CA ILE A 55 8.41 16.77 -5.37
C ILE A 55 7.72 18.13 -5.46
N PHE A 56 6.49 18.18 -5.01
CA PHE A 56 5.69 19.39 -4.92
C PHE A 56 5.50 19.73 -3.45
N LEU A 57 5.93 20.92 -3.05
CA LEU A 57 5.84 21.40 -1.67
C LEU A 57 4.60 22.27 -1.50
N ASP A 58 4.03 22.25 -0.29
CA ASP A 58 2.93 23.11 0.14
C ASP A 58 1.74 23.15 -0.84
N VAL A 59 1.40 21.98 -1.41
CA VAL A 59 0.28 21.87 -2.36
C VAL A 59 -1.05 21.89 -1.63
N PRO A 60 -2.01 22.73 -2.05
CA PRO A 60 -3.33 22.80 -1.42
C PRO A 60 -4.05 21.44 -1.42
N ILE A 61 -4.62 21.09 -0.28
CA ILE A 61 -5.50 19.92 -0.16
C ILE A 61 -6.78 20.19 -0.98
N GLY A 62 -7.25 19.17 -1.70
CA GLY A 62 -8.44 19.27 -2.54
C GLY A 62 -8.16 19.37 -4.03
N LEU A 63 -6.93 19.67 -4.44
CA LEU A 63 -6.59 19.67 -5.86
C LEU A 63 -6.65 18.24 -6.44
N PRO A 64 -7.12 18.06 -7.68
CA PRO A 64 -7.18 16.75 -8.32
C PRO A 64 -5.77 16.25 -8.68
N ILE A 65 -5.61 14.92 -8.65
CA ILE A 65 -4.36 14.23 -8.98
C ILE A 65 -3.85 14.60 -10.37
N SER A 66 -4.76 14.77 -11.34
CA SER A 66 -4.43 15.12 -12.73
C SER A 66 -3.52 16.35 -12.84
N VAL A 67 -3.72 17.36 -11.99
CA VAL A 67 -2.88 18.58 -11.98
C VAL A 67 -1.42 18.26 -11.75
N PHE A 68 -1.14 17.30 -10.86
CA PHE A 68 0.24 16.93 -10.51
C PHE A 68 0.88 16.00 -11.53
N ILE A 69 0.09 15.13 -12.16
CA ILE A 69 0.54 14.31 -13.29
C ILE A 69 0.90 15.20 -14.48
N GLU A 70 0.06 16.18 -14.78
CA GLU A 70 0.32 17.16 -15.85
C GLU A 70 1.58 17.97 -15.58
N LYS A 71 1.73 18.51 -14.36
CA LYS A 71 2.94 19.23 -13.93
C LYS A 71 4.20 18.37 -13.95
N ALA A 72 4.06 17.05 -13.76
CA ALA A 72 5.14 16.10 -13.92
C ALA A 72 5.39 15.70 -15.39
N GLY A 73 4.82 16.45 -16.34
CA GLY A 73 5.03 16.27 -17.79
C GLY A 73 4.14 15.20 -18.42
N GLY A 74 3.15 14.70 -17.71
CA GLY A 74 2.24 13.66 -18.19
C GLY A 74 2.81 12.25 -18.05
N TYR A 75 2.09 11.28 -18.60
CA TYR A 75 2.43 9.87 -18.51
C TYR A 75 3.54 9.42 -19.48
N ILE A 76 4.31 8.44 -19.04
CA ILE A 76 5.12 7.60 -19.93
C ILE A 76 4.30 6.36 -20.29
N ASN A 77 3.90 6.23 -21.56
CA ASN A 77 3.14 5.08 -22.04
C ASN A 77 4.05 3.88 -22.39
N PRO A 78 3.58 2.64 -22.21
CA PRO A 78 2.36 2.28 -21.51
C PRO A 78 2.49 2.46 -20.01
N HIS A 79 1.41 2.90 -19.35
CA HIS A 79 1.34 3.01 -17.90
C HIS A 79 0.19 2.17 -17.33
N GLY A 80 0.27 1.87 -16.04
CA GLY A 80 -0.76 1.20 -15.27
C GLY A 80 -1.62 2.17 -14.49
N GLU A 81 -2.09 1.72 -13.33
CA GLU A 81 -2.92 2.52 -12.44
C GLU A 81 -2.14 3.64 -11.74
N ILE A 82 -2.87 4.62 -11.23
CA ILE A 82 -2.36 5.61 -10.30
C ILE A 82 -2.53 5.04 -8.89
N VAL A 83 -1.46 5.05 -8.12
CA VAL A 83 -1.46 4.66 -6.71
C VAL A 83 -1.27 5.90 -5.85
N ARG A 84 -2.23 6.18 -4.98
CA ARG A 84 -2.13 7.23 -3.97
C ARG A 84 -1.48 6.66 -2.71
N GLY A 85 -0.29 7.12 -2.38
CA GLY A 85 0.56 6.61 -1.30
C GLY A 85 1.82 5.93 -1.80
N GLY A 86 2.44 5.12 -0.95
CA GLY A 86 3.64 4.36 -1.31
C GLY A 86 3.34 3.11 -2.15
N PRO A 87 4.35 2.52 -2.77
CA PRO A 87 4.18 1.35 -3.66
C PRO A 87 3.61 0.12 -2.95
N PHE A 88 3.81 -0.02 -1.64
CA PHE A 88 3.37 -1.21 -0.88
C PHE A 88 2.09 -0.99 -0.08
N THR A 89 1.81 0.24 0.34
CA THR A 89 0.68 0.57 1.22
C THR A 89 -0.34 1.51 0.59
N GLY A 90 -0.06 1.99 -0.62
CA GLY A 90 -0.92 2.88 -1.36
C GLY A 90 -2.21 2.21 -1.85
N ARG A 91 -3.13 3.02 -2.32
CA ARG A 91 -4.42 2.58 -2.86
C ARG A 91 -4.61 3.10 -4.27
N PRO A 92 -5.31 2.35 -5.14
CA PRO A 92 -5.68 2.84 -6.45
C PRO A 92 -6.42 4.17 -6.33
N ALA A 93 -6.17 5.05 -7.27
CA ALA A 93 -6.80 6.36 -7.34
C ALA A 93 -7.13 6.72 -8.79
N GLN A 94 -8.07 7.64 -8.96
CA GLN A 94 -8.45 8.21 -10.26
C GLN A 94 -7.84 9.60 -10.42
N GLU A 95 -7.70 10.05 -11.65
CA GLU A 95 -7.15 11.39 -11.97
C GLU A 95 -7.92 12.53 -11.30
N ASN A 96 -9.23 12.38 -11.16
CA ASN A 96 -10.11 13.38 -10.55
C ASN A 96 -10.20 13.28 -9.03
N ASP A 97 -9.56 12.27 -8.42
CA ASP A 97 -9.54 12.16 -6.96
C ASP A 97 -8.75 13.34 -6.37
N PRO A 98 -9.23 13.92 -5.27
CA PRO A 98 -8.54 15.03 -4.63
C PRO A 98 -7.33 14.55 -3.81
N ILE A 99 -6.29 15.39 -3.77
CA ILE A 99 -5.25 15.29 -2.74
C ILE A 99 -5.91 15.53 -1.37
N ASN A 100 -5.61 14.67 -0.42
CA ASN A 100 -6.14 14.77 0.93
C ASN A 100 -5.01 14.76 1.99
N LYS A 101 -5.37 14.91 3.26
CA LYS A 101 -4.43 14.99 4.39
C LYS A 101 -3.51 13.77 4.52
N THR A 102 -3.90 12.63 3.98
CA THR A 102 -3.10 11.38 4.05
C THR A 102 -2.31 11.12 2.77
N THR A 103 -2.42 11.98 1.76
CA THR A 103 -1.69 11.83 0.49
C THR A 103 -0.25 12.30 0.66
N GLY A 104 0.71 11.38 0.78
CA GLY A 104 2.15 11.69 0.82
C GLY A 104 2.85 11.48 -0.52
N GLY A 105 2.17 10.88 -1.49
CA GLY A 105 2.74 10.64 -2.82
C GLY A 105 1.74 10.07 -3.80
N LEU A 106 2.12 10.17 -5.06
CA LEU A 106 1.43 9.61 -6.22
C LEU A 106 2.43 8.78 -7.01
N LEU A 107 2.08 7.54 -7.28
CA LEU A 107 2.89 6.65 -8.10
C LEU A 107 2.08 6.21 -9.31
N VAL A 108 2.57 6.51 -10.50
CA VAL A 108 2.03 5.93 -11.73
C VAL A 108 2.72 4.59 -11.95
N ALA A 109 1.98 3.52 -11.80
CA ALA A 109 2.51 2.17 -11.88
C ALA A 109 2.86 1.76 -13.32
N MET A 110 3.61 0.68 -13.46
CA MET A 110 3.71 -0.05 -14.72
C MET A 110 2.39 -0.78 -14.99
N PRO A 111 2.05 -1.05 -16.26
CA PRO A 111 0.93 -1.96 -16.55
C PRO A 111 1.15 -3.31 -15.86
N TYR A 112 0.06 -3.94 -15.45
CA TYR A 112 0.16 -5.32 -14.97
C TYR A 112 0.73 -6.22 -16.06
N PRO A 113 1.64 -7.15 -15.71
CA PRO A 113 2.06 -8.18 -16.63
C PRO A 113 0.82 -8.97 -17.08
N GLN A 114 0.69 -9.23 -18.38
CA GLN A 114 -0.40 -10.05 -18.89
C GLN A 114 -0.06 -11.51 -18.63
N GLU A 115 -0.79 -12.13 -17.71
CA GLU A 115 -0.59 -13.52 -17.29
C GLU A 115 -1.92 -14.26 -17.40
N LYS A 116 -2.05 -15.10 -18.41
CA LYS A 116 -3.27 -15.88 -18.68
C LYS A 116 -3.35 -17.20 -17.90
N GLU A 117 -2.51 -17.37 -16.91
CA GLU A 117 -2.47 -18.59 -16.11
C GLU A 117 -3.58 -18.61 -15.05
N LYS A 118 -3.90 -19.83 -14.61
CA LYS A 118 -4.80 -20.04 -13.48
C LYS A 118 -4.09 -19.70 -12.18
N VAL A 119 -4.68 -18.81 -11.42
CA VAL A 119 -4.07 -18.29 -10.18
C VAL A 119 -4.90 -18.62 -8.95
N GLY A 120 -4.21 -18.81 -7.83
CA GLY A 120 -4.80 -18.85 -6.51
C GLY A 120 -4.57 -17.50 -5.80
N ILE A 121 -5.51 -17.08 -4.97
CA ILE A 121 -5.38 -15.90 -4.12
C ILE A 121 -5.20 -16.34 -2.67
N LEU A 122 -4.13 -15.86 -2.03
CA LEU A 122 -3.90 -16.06 -0.60
C LEU A 122 -4.15 -14.75 0.15
N ILE A 123 -5.18 -14.76 1.00
CA ILE A 123 -5.57 -13.62 1.82
C ILE A 123 -4.88 -13.71 3.17
N CYS A 124 -4.17 -12.64 3.57
CA CYS A 124 -3.62 -12.50 4.91
C CYS A 124 -3.68 -11.04 5.37
N GLU A 125 -3.58 -10.80 6.69
CA GLU A 125 -3.63 -9.43 7.22
C GLU A 125 -2.43 -8.57 6.77
N CYS A 126 -1.26 -9.19 6.59
CA CYS A 126 -0.04 -8.53 6.13
C CYS A 126 -0.10 -8.10 4.65
N GLY A 127 -1.13 -8.54 3.94
CA GLY A 127 -1.28 -8.29 2.52
C GLY A 127 -2.54 -7.52 2.15
N ALA A 128 -2.85 -7.51 0.86
CA ALA A 128 -4.05 -6.87 0.35
C ALA A 128 -5.31 -7.68 0.67
N GLN A 129 -6.44 -6.99 0.71
CA GLN A 129 -7.76 -7.60 0.84
C GLN A 129 -8.14 -8.38 -0.44
N GLU A 130 -9.04 -9.34 -0.31
CA GLU A 130 -9.49 -10.19 -1.41
C GLU A 130 -9.90 -9.40 -2.65
N GLU A 131 -10.73 -8.38 -2.46
CA GLU A 131 -11.23 -7.55 -3.56
C GLU A 131 -10.08 -6.93 -4.38
N ARG A 132 -9.07 -6.41 -3.68
CA ARG A 132 -7.88 -5.84 -4.34
C ARG A 132 -7.08 -6.89 -5.11
N LEU A 133 -6.91 -8.07 -4.55
CA LEU A 133 -6.18 -9.16 -5.22
C LEU A 133 -6.93 -9.69 -6.44
N ARG A 134 -8.27 -9.68 -6.40
CA ARG A 134 -9.10 -10.00 -7.57
C ARG A 134 -8.96 -8.94 -8.67
N GLN A 135 -9.00 -7.65 -8.33
CA GLN A 135 -8.75 -6.57 -9.29
C GLN A 135 -7.38 -6.70 -9.97
N ILE A 136 -6.35 -7.09 -9.21
CA ILE A 136 -5.02 -7.34 -9.77
C ILE A 136 -5.06 -8.53 -10.73
N ALA A 137 -5.68 -9.63 -10.33
CA ALA A 137 -5.83 -10.81 -11.20
C ALA A 137 -6.56 -10.47 -12.50
N ASP A 138 -7.65 -9.71 -12.40
CA ASP A 138 -8.42 -9.25 -13.57
C ASP A 138 -7.56 -8.35 -14.47
N GLY A 139 -6.81 -7.42 -13.89
CA GLY A 139 -5.87 -6.56 -14.63
C GLY A 139 -4.75 -7.33 -15.33
N MET A 140 -4.36 -8.49 -14.80
CA MET A 140 -3.40 -9.42 -15.41
C MET A 140 -4.03 -10.32 -16.47
N GLY A 141 -5.37 -10.36 -16.56
CA GLY A 141 -6.10 -11.32 -17.39
C GLY A 141 -6.04 -12.76 -16.88
N ALA A 142 -5.75 -12.94 -15.60
CA ALA A 142 -5.62 -14.25 -14.96
C ALA A 142 -6.97 -14.81 -14.50
N GLU A 143 -7.15 -16.15 -14.58
CA GLU A 143 -8.32 -16.85 -14.07
C GLU A 143 -8.12 -17.20 -12.59
N VAL A 144 -8.95 -16.67 -11.69
CA VAL A 144 -8.90 -17.02 -10.26
C VAL A 144 -9.63 -18.34 -10.02
N VAL A 145 -8.90 -19.41 -9.73
CA VAL A 145 -9.46 -20.76 -9.52
C VAL A 145 -9.58 -21.16 -8.05
N SER A 146 -8.88 -20.49 -7.15
CA SER A 146 -8.93 -20.80 -5.71
C SER A 146 -8.63 -19.57 -4.87
N VAL A 147 -9.39 -19.38 -3.80
CA VAL A 147 -9.14 -18.33 -2.80
C VAL A 147 -8.97 -19.01 -1.46
N GLN A 148 -7.85 -18.75 -0.80
CA GLN A 148 -7.55 -19.33 0.50
C GLN A 148 -7.23 -18.20 1.50
N MET A 149 -7.73 -18.35 2.70
CA MET A 149 -7.43 -17.46 3.82
C MET A 149 -6.34 -18.06 4.69
N CYS A 150 -5.42 -17.21 5.16
CA CYS A 150 -4.40 -17.60 6.12
C CYS A 150 -5.06 -18.19 7.38
N LYS A 151 -4.59 -19.34 7.83
CA LYS A 151 -5.14 -20.05 9.00
C LYS A 151 -4.90 -19.33 10.34
N ARG A 152 -4.02 -18.34 10.34
CA ARG A 152 -3.67 -17.54 11.52
C ARG A 152 -4.55 -16.29 11.70
N MET A 153 -5.45 -16.04 10.75
CA MET A 153 -6.37 -14.93 10.87
C MET A 153 -7.56 -15.32 11.76
N LYS A 154 -7.77 -14.52 12.81
CA LYS A 154 -8.93 -14.63 13.70
C LYS A 154 -9.65 -13.29 13.82
N PRO A 155 -10.96 -13.29 14.03
CA PRO A 155 -11.69 -12.06 14.28
C PRO A 155 -11.28 -11.43 15.61
N ASP A 156 -11.02 -10.14 15.59
CA ASP A 156 -10.85 -9.33 16.79
C ASP A 156 -12.20 -9.01 17.45
N LYS A 157 -12.17 -8.20 18.53
CA LYS A 157 -13.39 -7.79 19.26
C LYS A 157 -14.40 -7.02 18.38
N ASN A 158 -13.96 -6.46 17.27
CA ASN A 158 -14.78 -5.71 16.31
C ASN A 158 -15.15 -6.54 15.06
N GLY A 159 -14.87 -7.84 15.08
CA GLY A 159 -15.09 -8.74 13.95
C GLY A 159 -14.09 -8.60 12.79
N ARG A 160 -13.03 -7.79 12.93
CA ARG A 160 -11.99 -7.65 11.92
C ARG A 160 -11.02 -8.81 12.02
N LEU A 161 -10.70 -9.40 10.88
CA LEU A 161 -9.71 -10.47 10.81
C LEU A 161 -8.30 -9.93 11.08
N ARG A 162 -7.65 -10.47 12.09
CA ARG A 162 -6.31 -10.11 12.54
C ARG A 162 -5.41 -11.34 12.58
N CYS A 163 -4.13 -11.16 12.27
CA CYS A 163 -3.14 -12.21 12.38
C CYS A 163 -2.79 -12.43 13.86
N GLU A 164 -2.73 -13.70 14.28
CA GLU A 164 -2.30 -14.05 15.63
C GLU A 164 -0.79 -13.87 15.85
N LEU A 165 0.00 -13.87 14.78
CA LEU A 165 1.45 -13.82 14.79
C LEU A 165 1.97 -12.85 13.73
N PRO A 166 1.67 -11.54 13.84
CA PRO A 166 2.17 -10.55 12.89
C PRO A 166 3.71 -10.48 12.97
N GLY A 167 4.38 -10.45 11.81
CA GLY A 167 5.84 -10.39 11.71
C GLY A 167 6.57 -11.71 11.98
N ILE A 168 5.84 -12.81 12.30
CA ILE A 168 6.42 -14.15 12.49
C ILE A 168 5.57 -15.16 11.76
N CYS A 169 5.61 -15.15 10.43
CA CYS A 169 4.80 -16.07 9.64
C CYS A 169 5.45 -17.46 9.55
N PRO A 170 4.77 -18.53 10.00
CA PRO A 170 5.27 -19.90 9.83
C PRO A 170 5.08 -20.43 8.40
N GLY A 171 4.62 -19.57 7.48
CA GLY A 171 4.29 -19.95 6.12
C GLY A 171 2.88 -20.50 5.95
N GLN A 172 2.46 -20.64 4.71
CA GLN A 172 1.13 -21.09 4.31
C GLN A 172 1.18 -22.25 3.30
N ALA A 173 2.18 -23.12 3.41
CA ALA A 173 2.40 -24.22 2.47
C ALA A 173 1.14 -25.09 2.24
N GLU A 174 0.39 -25.39 3.31
CA GLU A 174 -0.87 -26.16 3.22
C GLU A 174 -1.90 -25.47 2.30
N LYS A 175 -2.04 -24.15 2.41
CA LYS A 175 -2.97 -23.37 1.58
C LYS A 175 -2.50 -23.31 0.13
N VAL A 176 -1.20 -23.14 -0.09
CA VAL A 176 -0.61 -23.15 -1.44
C VAL A 176 -0.78 -24.51 -2.10
N LEU A 177 -0.56 -25.61 -1.36
CA LEU A 177 -0.79 -26.96 -1.87
C LEU A 177 -2.26 -27.21 -2.23
N LYS A 178 -3.19 -26.68 -1.46
CA LYS A 178 -4.61 -26.74 -1.79
C LYS A 178 -4.90 -25.98 -3.08
N MET A 179 -4.43 -24.73 -3.22
CA MET A 179 -4.59 -23.96 -4.45
C MET A 179 -4.02 -24.69 -5.68
N LYS A 180 -2.86 -25.36 -5.51
CA LYS A 180 -2.27 -26.20 -6.57
C LYS A 180 -3.20 -27.36 -6.95
N LYS A 181 -3.83 -28.04 -5.97
CA LYS A 181 -4.82 -29.11 -6.24
C LYS A 181 -6.07 -28.57 -6.95
N ASP A 182 -6.46 -27.32 -6.65
CA ASP A 182 -7.59 -26.64 -7.31
C ASP A 182 -7.22 -26.14 -8.73
N GLY A 183 -5.98 -26.40 -9.18
CA GLY A 183 -5.52 -26.10 -10.54
C GLY A 183 -4.76 -24.78 -10.69
N ALA A 184 -4.46 -24.08 -9.60
CA ALA A 184 -3.65 -22.87 -9.68
C ALA A 184 -2.19 -23.20 -10.05
N LYS A 185 -1.63 -22.45 -10.99
CA LYS A 185 -0.22 -22.53 -11.41
C LYS A 185 0.64 -21.45 -10.75
N ALA A 186 0.02 -20.33 -10.39
CA ALA A 186 0.65 -19.24 -9.66
C ALA A 186 -0.21 -18.82 -8.47
N VAL A 187 0.39 -18.10 -7.51
CA VAL A 187 -0.32 -17.58 -6.33
C VAL A 187 -0.10 -16.08 -6.25
N ILE A 188 -1.19 -15.35 -6.14
CA ILE A 188 -1.19 -13.91 -5.86
C ILE A 188 -1.32 -13.73 -4.35
N THR A 189 -0.38 -13.02 -3.76
CA THR A 189 -0.42 -12.63 -2.35
C THR A 189 -0.38 -11.11 -2.26
N GLY A 190 -0.83 -10.56 -1.14
CA GLY A 190 -0.47 -9.20 -0.80
C GLY A 190 1.03 -9.08 -0.47
N THR A 191 1.48 -7.88 -0.19
CA THR A 191 2.84 -7.65 0.32
C THR A 191 3.02 -8.40 1.64
N CYS A 192 3.76 -9.48 1.62
CA CYS A 192 4.30 -10.10 2.81
C CYS A 192 5.73 -9.58 2.96
N GLN A 193 6.04 -9.01 4.12
CA GLN A 193 7.36 -8.42 4.39
C GLN A 193 8.28 -9.37 5.17
N ASP A 194 7.85 -10.61 5.37
CA ASP A 194 8.60 -11.64 6.09
C ASP A 194 9.19 -12.68 5.13
#